data_72088e65ca0d26710a6c74a55ed59cfb
#
_entry.id   72088e65ca0d26710a6c74a55ed59cfb
#
_cell.length_a   1.000
_cell.length_b   1.000
_cell.length_c   1.000
_cell.angle_alpha   90.00
_cell.angle_beta   90.00
_cell.angle_gamma   90.00
#
_symmetry.space_group_name_H-M   'P 1'
#
loop_
_entity.id
_entity.type
_entity.pdbx_description
1 polymer ?
#
loop_
_entity_poly.entity_id
_entity_poly.type
_entity_poly.pdbx_seq_one_letter_code
_entity_poly.pdbx_strand_id
1 'polypeptide(L)'
;MKIMIDQLKAAGACIDQVQIFAKRWPRGCPVTAANLRIAIKLRLDIDWAAQHFLSAPAKAAFVEACAPARAAFVEAYVTARATAWAAYDACAPARAAFEKACAPARAAYVEAYATALAKIVRKLG
;
A
#
# COMPACT_ATOMS: atom_id res chain seq x y z
N MET A 1 -14.19 -10.66 5.45
CA MET A 1 -14.13 -9.44 6.29
C MET A 1 -14.61 -8.25 5.49
N LYS A 2 -15.36 -7.36 6.13
CA LYS A 2 -15.85 -6.10 5.55
C LYS A 2 -15.50 -4.96 6.50
N ILE A 3 -14.92 -3.90 5.99
CA ILE A 3 -14.58 -2.70 6.76
C ILE A 3 -15.73 -1.70 6.63
N MET A 4 -16.22 -1.19 7.76
CA MET A 4 -17.30 -0.21 7.84
C MET A 4 -16.75 1.17 8.18
N ILE A 5 -17.47 2.22 7.78
CA ILE A 5 -17.08 3.62 8.05
C ILE A 5 -16.92 3.88 9.55
N ASP A 6 -17.83 3.34 10.36
CA ASP A 6 -17.81 3.55 11.81
C ASP A 6 -16.60 2.87 12.48
N GLN A 7 -16.14 1.73 11.94
CA GLN A 7 -14.91 1.08 12.40
C GLN A 7 -13.67 1.94 12.11
N LEU A 8 -13.61 2.60 10.93
CA LEU A 8 -12.53 3.52 10.60
C LEU A 8 -12.50 4.71 11.56
N LYS A 9 -13.66 5.32 11.84
CA LYS A 9 -13.79 6.42 12.79
C LYS A 9 -13.40 6.00 14.20
N ALA A 10 -13.90 4.86 14.67
CA ALA A 10 -13.58 4.33 16.00
C ALA A 10 -12.09 4.00 16.17
N ALA A 11 -11.42 3.56 15.10
CA ALA A 11 -10.00 3.30 15.10
C ALA A 11 -9.13 4.56 14.94
N GLY A 12 -9.73 5.74 14.79
CA GLY A 12 -9.00 7.02 14.68
C GLY A 12 -8.42 7.31 13.30
N ALA A 13 -9.03 6.80 12.22
CA ALA A 13 -8.61 7.13 10.87
C ALA A 13 -8.76 8.63 10.57
N CYS A 14 -7.84 9.19 9.78
CA CYS A 14 -7.89 10.59 9.36
C CYS A 14 -9.20 10.91 8.64
N ILE A 15 -9.76 12.07 8.89
CA ILE A 15 -11.05 12.53 8.34
C ILE A 15 -11.06 12.43 6.82
N ASP A 16 -10.00 12.88 6.15
CA ASP A 16 -9.88 12.83 4.68
C ASP A 16 -9.93 11.40 4.15
N GLN A 17 -9.25 10.47 4.81
CA GLN A 17 -9.26 9.05 4.46
C GLN A 17 -10.66 8.45 4.63
N VAL A 18 -11.37 8.80 5.70
CA VAL A 18 -12.75 8.38 5.96
C VAL A 18 -13.70 8.92 4.89
N GLN A 19 -13.55 10.17 4.48
CA GLN A 19 -14.38 10.79 3.43
C GLN A 19 -14.16 10.11 2.07
N ILE A 20 -12.90 9.87 1.68
CA ILE A 20 -12.57 9.17 0.43
C ILE A 20 -13.17 7.77 0.46
N PHE A 21 -13.01 7.04 1.57
CA PHE A 21 -13.57 5.71 1.75
C PHE A 21 -15.10 5.71 1.67
N ALA A 22 -15.79 6.61 2.39
CA ALA A 22 -17.24 6.71 2.42
C ALA A 22 -17.83 7.05 1.04
N LYS A 23 -17.18 7.92 0.28
CA LYS A 23 -17.59 8.26 -1.09
C LYS A 23 -17.55 7.03 -2.01
N ARG A 24 -16.54 6.18 -1.85
CA ARG A 24 -16.36 5.00 -2.72
C ARG A 24 -17.18 3.79 -2.26
N TRP A 25 -17.30 3.59 -0.95
CA TRP A 25 -17.97 2.45 -0.33
C TRP A 25 -18.94 2.88 0.78
N PRO A 26 -20.04 3.52 0.45
CA PRO A 26 -20.98 4.07 1.45
C PRO A 26 -21.61 3.00 2.35
N ARG A 27 -21.66 1.76 1.88
CA ARG A 27 -22.17 0.59 2.64
C ARG A 27 -21.07 -0.32 3.18
N GLY A 28 -19.82 0.19 3.27
CA GLY A 28 -18.66 -0.55 3.69
C GLY A 28 -17.99 -1.32 2.54
N CYS A 29 -16.70 -1.62 2.72
CA CYS A 29 -15.82 -2.23 1.73
C CYS A 29 -15.55 -3.70 2.05
N PRO A 30 -15.98 -4.67 1.23
CA PRO A 30 -15.46 -6.03 1.31
C PRO A 30 -13.95 -6.03 1.02
N VAL A 31 -13.18 -6.70 1.88
CA VAL A 31 -11.72 -6.78 1.71
C VAL A 31 -11.39 -7.86 0.69
N THR A 32 -11.25 -7.43 -0.55
CA THR A 32 -10.86 -8.25 -1.71
C THR A 32 -9.65 -7.65 -2.40
N ALA A 33 -8.90 -8.44 -3.17
CA ALA A 33 -7.77 -7.93 -3.93
C ALA A 33 -8.16 -6.77 -4.86
N ALA A 34 -9.34 -6.86 -5.50
CA ALA A 34 -9.85 -5.80 -6.38
C ALA A 34 -10.09 -4.49 -5.62
N ASN A 35 -10.77 -4.56 -4.46
CA ASN A 35 -11.06 -3.38 -3.65
C ASN A 35 -9.78 -2.78 -3.02
N LEU A 36 -8.82 -3.62 -2.65
CA LEU A 36 -7.53 -3.15 -2.14
C LEU A 36 -6.73 -2.41 -3.21
N ARG A 37 -6.72 -2.88 -4.46
CA ARG A 37 -6.11 -2.13 -5.58
C ARG A 37 -6.78 -0.78 -5.81
N ILE A 38 -8.11 -0.71 -5.67
CA ILE A 38 -8.84 0.57 -5.74
C ILE A 38 -8.45 1.48 -4.56
N ALA A 39 -8.40 0.95 -3.35
CA ALA A 39 -8.01 1.70 -2.16
C ALA A 39 -6.60 2.31 -2.31
N ILE A 40 -5.64 1.54 -2.84
CA ILE A 40 -4.29 2.01 -3.14
C ILE A 40 -4.30 3.13 -4.18
N LYS A 41 -5.07 2.99 -5.27
CA LYS A 41 -5.22 4.05 -6.29
C LYS A 41 -5.80 5.33 -5.71
N LEU A 42 -6.69 5.21 -4.72
CA LEU A 42 -7.27 6.33 -3.98
C LEU A 42 -6.32 6.87 -2.88
N ARG A 43 -5.11 6.33 -2.78
CA ARG A 43 -4.11 6.69 -1.75
C ARG A 43 -4.61 6.49 -0.32
N LEU A 44 -5.48 5.51 -0.10
CA LEU A 44 -5.87 5.11 1.24
C LEU A 44 -4.74 4.34 1.91
N ASP A 45 -4.54 4.60 3.20
CA ASP A 45 -3.47 3.98 3.99
C ASP A 45 -3.82 2.53 4.35
N ILE A 46 -3.41 1.61 3.48
CA ILE A 46 -3.63 0.17 3.65
C ILE A 46 -2.77 -0.40 4.79
N ASP A 47 -1.60 0.17 5.01
CA ASP A 47 -0.69 -0.26 6.08
C ASP A 47 -1.30 0.04 7.45
N TRP A 48 -1.80 1.26 7.63
CA TRP A 48 -2.57 1.65 8.80
C TRP A 48 -3.78 0.71 9.02
N ALA A 49 -4.54 0.42 7.96
CA ALA A 49 -5.70 -0.46 8.05
C ALA A 49 -5.29 -1.89 8.46
N ALA A 50 -4.19 -2.44 7.90
CA ALA A 50 -3.67 -3.74 8.29
C ALA A 50 -3.26 -3.77 9.77
N GLN A 51 -2.66 -2.70 10.28
CA GLN A 51 -2.27 -2.57 11.68
C GLN A 51 -3.47 -2.53 12.64
N HIS A 52 -4.61 -1.98 12.23
CA HIS A 52 -5.78 -1.82 13.09
C HIS A 52 -6.79 -2.95 12.99
N PHE A 53 -6.93 -3.58 11.82
CA PHE A 53 -7.99 -4.56 11.57
C PHE A 53 -7.52 -6.02 11.46
N LEU A 54 -6.22 -6.29 11.35
CA LEU A 54 -5.69 -7.64 11.38
C LEU A 54 -5.36 -8.08 12.80
N SER A 55 -5.58 -9.38 13.10
CA SER A 55 -5.08 -10.01 14.32
C SER A 55 -3.54 -10.10 14.31
N ALA A 56 -2.93 -10.29 15.48
CA ALA A 56 -1.47 -10.37 15.58
C ALA A 56 -0.85 -11.44 14.65
N PRO A 57 -1.36 -12.69 14.59
CA PRO A 57 -0.82 -13.68 13.66
C PRO A 57 -1.03 -13.30 12.19
N ALA A 58 -2.15 -12.63 11.86
CA ALA A 58 -2.41 -12.17 10.51
C ALA A 58 -1.48 -11.02 10.10
N LYS A 59 -1.13 -10.12 11.04
CA LYS A 59 -0.13 -9.07 10.83
C LYS A 59 1.24 -9.66 10.53
N ALA A 60 1.68 -10.64 11.32
CA ALA A 60 2.95 -11.32 11.12
C ALA A 60 3.02 -11.98 9.72
N ALA A 61 2.00 -12.74 9.36
CA ALA A 61 1.90 -13.37 8.05
C ALA A 61 1.86 -12.35 6.89
N PHE A 62 1.23 -11.19 7.11
CA PHE A 62 1.19 -10.11 6.13
C PHE A 62 2.57 -9.48 5.92
N VAL A 63 3.29 -9.17 7.00
CA VAL A 63 4.65 -8.63 6.94
C VAL A 63 5.59 -9.61 6.22
N GLU A 64 5.54 -10.89 6.57
CA GLU A 64 6.33 -11.94 5.92
C GLU A 64 6.02 -12.06 4.42
N ALA A 65 4.74 -12.06 4.06
CA ALA A 65 4.32 -12.14 2.66
C ALA A 65 4.72 -10.91 1.82
N CYS A 66 4.87 -9.75 2.46
CA CYS A 66 5.29 -8.51 1.79
C CYS A 66 6.83 -8.32 1.76
N ALA A 67 7.58 -9.07 2.58
CA ALA A 67 9.02 -8.88 2.73
C ALA A 67 9.81 -8.95 1.40
N PRO A 68 9.58 -9.93 0.49
CA PRO A 68 10.30 -9.98 -0.78
C PRO A 68 10.06 -8.75 -1.66
N ALA A 69 8.81 -8.30 -1.75
CA ALA A 69 8.46 -7.13 -2.56
C ALA A 69 9.02 -5.84 -1.95
N ARG A 70 9.05 -5.74 -0.63
CA ARG A 70 9.67 -4.61 0.08
C ARG A 70 11.17 -4.58 -0.16
N ALA A 71 11.85 -5.73 -0.07
CA ALA A 71 13.29 -5.83 -0.35
C ALA A 71 13.61 -5.40 -1.79
N ALA A 72 12.86 -5.91 -2.78
CA ALA A 72 13.04 -5.54 -4.18
C ALA A 72 12.78 -4.04 -4.43
N PHE A 73 11.78 -3.45 -3.77
CA PHE A 73 11.51 -2.02 -3.85
C PHE A 73 12.66 -1.19 -3.27
N VAL A 74 13.18 -1.56 -2.10
CA VAL A 74 14.31 -0.88 -1.44
C VAL A 74 15.56 -0.96 -2.32
N GLU A 75 15.88 -2.12 -2.87
CA GLU A 75 17.02 -2.31 -3.76
C GLU A 75 16.91 -1.43 -5.01
N ALA A 76 15.75 -1.44 -5.68
CA ALA A 76 15.49 -0.59 -6.84
C ALA A 76 15.57 0.90 -6.51
N TYR A 77 15.04 1.29 -5.34
CA TYR A 77 15.11 2.67 -4.86
C TYR A 77 16.54 3.12 -4.60
N VAL A 78 17.34 2.31 -3.90
CA VAL A 78 18.75 2.61 -3.61
C VAL A 78 19.55 2.73 -4.90
N THR A 79 19.36 1.81 -5.85
CA THR A 79 20.04 1.83 -7.16
C THR A 79 19.66 3.07 -7.96
N ALA A 80 18.36 3.38 -8.05
CA ALA A 80 17.88 4.56 -8.76
C ALA A 80 18.35 5.87 -8.12
N ARG A 81 18.41 5.91 -6.78
CA ARG A 81 18.93 7.06 -6.03
C ARG A 81 20.42 7.26 -6.27
N ALA A 82 21.24 6.20 -6.27
CA ALA A 82 22.66 6.29 -6.56
C ALA A 82 22.91 6.84 -7.97
N THR A 83 22.14 6.37 -8.96
CA THR A 83 22.21 6.87 -10.35
C THR A 83 21.78 8.34 -10.44
N ALA A 84 20.67 8.72 -9.78
CA ALA A 84 20.19 10.10 -9.76
C ALA A 84 21.17 11.04 -9.05
N TRP A 85 21.81 10.58 -7.97
CA TRP A 85 22.81 11.35 -7.22
C TRP A 85 24.06 11.66 -8.04
N ALA A 86 24.49 10.71 -8.88
CA ALA A 86 25.59 10.92 -9.82
C ALA A 86 25.26 11.96 -10.93
N ALA A 87 23.97 12.19 -11.19
CA ALA A 87 23.47 13.13 -12.20
C ALA A 87 22.90 14.43 -11.61
N TYR A 88 23.07 14.67 -10.31
CA TYR A 88 22.41 15.76 -9.54
C TYR A 88 22.73 17.17 -10.04
N ASP A 89 23.89 17.38 -10.69
CA ASP A 89 24.26 18.67 -11.27
C ASP A 89 23.37 19.09 -12.47
N ALA A 90 22.49 18.19 -12.94
CA ALA A 90 21.53 18.42 -14.03
C ALA A 90 20.05 18.43 -13.59
N CYS A 91 19.77 18.74 -12.35
CA CYS A 91 18.50 18.87 -11.58
C CYS A 91 17.19 18.25 -12.13
N ALA A 92 16.56 18.74 -13.17
CA ALA A 92 15.22 18.32 -13.62
C ALA A 92 15.19 16.97 -14.35
N PRO A 93 16.09 16.66 -15.30
CA PRO A 93 16.13 15.37 -15.98
C PRO A 93 16.43 14.20 -15.05
N ALA A 94 17.28 14.43 -14.03
CA ALA A 94 17.65 13.41 -13.05
C ALA A 94 16.47 13.00 -12.16
N ARG A 95 15.63 13.94 -11.75
CA ARG A 95 14.41 13.66 -10.97
C ARG A 95 13.42 12.82 -11.78
N ALA A 96 13.17 13.19 -13.03
CA ALA A 96 12.29 12.44 -13.92
C ALA A 96 12.80 11.02 -14.18
N ALA A 97 14.11 10.85 -14.41
CA ALA A 97 14.74 9.54 -14.58
C ALA A 97 14.64 8.68 -13.30
N PHE A 98 14.82 9.27 -12.12
CA PHE A 98 14.64 8.59 -10.83
C PHE A 98 13.21 8.08 -10.64
N GLU A 99 12.20 8.93 -10.86
CA GLU A 99 10.80 8.55 -10.74
C GLU A 99 10.43 7.44 -11.73
N LYS A 100 10.90 7.54 -12.97
CA LYS A 100 10.69 6.52 -14.01
C LYS A 100 11.33 5.18 -13.64
N ALA A 101 12.53 5.20 -13.08
CA ALA A 101 13.25 3.99 -12.65
C ALA A 101 12.57 3.31 -11.46
N CYS A 102 12.00 4.08 -10.52
CA CYS A 102 11.31 3.54 -9.35
C CYS A 102 9.88 3.05 -9.63
N ALA A 103 9.24 3.52 -10.70
CA ALA A 103 7.84 3.23 -10.99
C ALA A 103 7.51 1.74 -11.10
N PRO A 104 8.27 0.89 -11.83
CA PRO A 104 7.97 -0.54 -11.93
C PRO A 104 8.14 -1.27 -10.60
N ALA A 105 9.15 -0.94 -9.80
CA ALA A 105 9.35 -1.55 -8.49
C ALA A 105 8.26 -1.13 -7.50
N ARG A 106 7.81 0.10 -7.55
CA ARG A 106 6.69 0.61 -6.76
C ARG A 106 5.39 -0.10 -7.14
N ALA A 107 5.12 -0.27 -8.43
CA ALA A 107 3.94 -0.98 -8.92
C ALA A 107 3.95 -2.46 -8.48
N ALA A 108 5.09 -3.14 -8.59
CA ALA A 108 5.24 -4.52 -8.13
C ALA A 108 5.05 -4.65 -6.61
N TYR A 109 5.58 -3.73 -5.82
CA TYR A 109 5.38 -3.69 -4.37
C TYR A 109 3.89 -3.53 -4.01
N VAL A 110 3.21 -2.56 -4.62
CA VAL A 110 1.78 -2.31 -4.41
C VAL A 110 0.93 -3.54 -4.75
N GLU A 111 1.22 -4.21 -5.85
CA GLU A 111 0.50 -5.41 -6.27
C GLU A 111 0.73 -6.60 -5.32
N ALA A 112 1.97 -6.83 -4.90
CA ALA A 112 2.30 -7.86 -3.93
C ALA A 112 1.62 -7.60 -2.58
N TYR A 113 1.59 -6.35 -2.15
CA TYR A 113 0.95 -5.90 -0.91
C TYR A 113 -0.56 -6.18 -0.92
N ALA A 114 -1.26 -5.75 -1.98
CA ALA A 114 -2.70 -5.99 -2.14
C ALA A 114 -3.02 -7.49 -2.19
N THR A 115 -2.20 -8.27 -2.89
CA THR A 115 -2.37 -9.72 -3.02
C THR A 115 -2.14 -10.44 -1.69
N ALA A 116 -1.09 -10.08 -0.95
CA ALA A 116 -0.79 -10.67 0.34
C ALA A 116 -1.91 -10.40 1.36
N LEU A 117 -2.37 -9.15 1.45
CA LEU A 117 -3.45 -8.78 2.35
C LEU A 117 -4.76 -9.53 2.01
N ALA A 118 -5.13 -9.60 0.73
CA ALA A 118 -6.32 -10.31 0.30
C ALA A 118 -6.26 -11.82 0.61
N LYS A 119 -5.10 -12.46 0.45
CA LYS A 119 -4.90 -13.87 0.80
C LYS A 119 -5.09 -14.11 2.29
N ILE A 120 -4.55 -13.23 3.14
CA ILE A 120 -4.64 -13.34 4.59
C ILE A 120 -6.08 -13.16 5.04
N VAL A 121 -6.76 -12.12 4.55
CA VAL A 121 -8.17 -11.86 4.90
C VAL A 121 -9.07 -13.03 4.48
N ARG A 122 -8.83 -13.64 3.32
CA ARG A 122 -9.59 -14.83 2.87
C ARG A 122 -9.39 -16.03 3.79
N LYS A 123 -8.22 -16.19 4.41
CA LYS A 123 -7.96 -17.28 5.36
C LYS A 123 -8.59 -17.04 6.73
N LEU A 124 -8.91 -15.79 7.07
CA LEU A 124 -9.52 -15.40 8.35
C LEU A 124 -11.06 -15.42 8.32
N GLY A 125 -11.64 -15.46 7.15
CA GLY A 125 -13.11 -15.55 6.93
C GLY A 125 -13.56 -16.96 6.66
#